data_7622fd87a2d922b72f1b8d84966dd34f
#
_entry.id   7622fd87a2d922b72f1b8d84966dd34f
#
_cell.length_a   1.000
_cell.length_b   1.000
_cell.length_c   1.000
_cell.angle_alpha   90.00
_cell.angle_beta   90.00
_cell.angle_gamma   90.00
#
_symmetry.space_group_name_H-M   'P 1'
#
loop_
_entity.id
_entity.type
_entity.pdbx_description
1 polymer ?
#
loop_
_entity_poly.entity_id
_entity_poly.type
_entity_poly.pdbx_seq_one_letter_code
_entity_poly.pdbx_strand_id
1 'polypeptide(L)'
;MALYAISDLHLALNVHKPMDIFGERWLNHDKKIMENWIRKITDEDTVLIAGDISWSMKAEDSKADLDWIDSLPGKKIISKGNHDYWWSSISKLNSTYENMKFIQNNFYTYNDYAICGTRGWVSPDSDKFTEKDAKIYARELIRLRLSLESAKNLGYSKIIVMIHYPPFNEGDEESEFMKIFKEYNVEKVIYGHLHGPGRFKAKTGLINDIEYIMTSCDFIDFNPVKIL
;
A
#
# COMPACT_ATOMS: atom_id res chain seq x y z
N MET A 1 13.95 16.27 -2.84
CA MET A 1 13.45 14.87 -2.66
C MET A 1 12.42 14.86 -1.55
N ALA A 2 11.21 14.41 -1.83
CA ALA A 2 10.14 14.21 -0.86
C ALA A 2 9.61 12.77 -0.98
N LEU A 3 8.95 12.27 0.07
CA LEU A 3 8.28 10.98 0.10
C LEU A 3 6.78 11.21 0.09
N TYR A 4 6.09 10.62 -0.88
CA TYR A 4 4.63 10.67 -1.00
C TYR A 4 4.03 9.29 -0.85
N ALA A 5 2.72 9.21 -0.63
CA ALA A 5 1.98 7.94 -0.62
C ALA A 5 0.60 8.08 -1.27
N ILE A 6 0.16 6.98 -1.87
CA ILE A 6 -1.15 6.76 -2.46
C ILE A 6 -1.44 5.27 -2.45
N SER A 7 -2.69 4.85 -2.50
CA SER A 7 -3.06 3.45 -2.66
C SER A 7 -4.37 3.30 -3.44
N ASP A 8 -4.71 2.07 -3.77
CA ASP A 8 -6.01 1.73 -4.35
C ASP A 8 -6.26 2.48 -5.67
N LEU A 9 -5.26 2.43 -6.56
CA LEU A 9 -5.33 3.06 -7.88
C LEU A 9 -6.42 2.44 -8.75
N HIS A 10 -6.67 1.14 -8.57
CA HIS A 10 -7.70 0.38 -9.26
C HIS A 10 -7.72 0.65 -10.78
N LEU A 11 -6.53 0.68 -11.37
CA LEU A 11 -6.38 0.87 -12.81
C LEU A 11 -6.98 -0.29 -13.59
N ALA A 12 -7.48 -0.01 -14.78
CA ALA A 12 -8.15 -0.97 -15.64
C ALA A 12 -7.97 -0.59 -17.13
N LEU A 13 -6.74 -0.17 -17.51
CA LEU A 13 -6.47 0.36 -18.85
C LEU A 13 -6.61 -0.69 -19.95
N ASN A 14 -6.38 -1.96 -19.62
CA ASN A 14 -6.46 -3.09 -20.55
C ASN A 14 -7.59 -4.08 -20.23
N VAL A 15 -8.41 -3.80 -19.22
CA VAL A 15 -9.56 -4.64 -18.83
C VAL A 15 -10.78 -3.78 -18.60
N HIS A 16 -11.97 -4.35 -18.87
CA HIS A 16 -13.22 -3.62 -18.65
C HIS A 16 -13.69 -3.76 -17.19
N LYS A 17 -13.25 -2.83 -16.33
CA LYS A 17 -13.63 -2.73 -14.91
C LYS A 17 -13.83 -1.27 -14.53
N PRO A 18 -14.95 -0.65 -14.96
CA PRO A 18 -15.18 0.76 -14.71
C PRO A 18 -15.38 1.02 -13.20
N MET A 19 -14.61 1.96 -12.63
CA MET A 19 -14.70 2.34 -11.22
C MET A 19 -15.86 3.30 -10.93
N ASP A 20 -16.39 3.98 -11.90
CA ASP A 20 -17.53 4.92 -11.78
C ASP A 20 -18.83 4.24 -11.32
N ILE A 21 -18.94 2.92 -11.45
CA ILE A 21 -20.02 2.13 -10.83
C ILE A 21 -20.05 2.26 -9.29
N PHE A 22 -18.93 2.63 -8.66
CA PHE A 22 -18.81 2.89 -7.22
C PHE A 22 -19.08 4.37 -6.87
N GLY A 23 -19.53 5.17 -7.84
CA GLY A 23 -19.94 6.56 -7.69
C GLY A 23 -19.17 7.52 -8.60
N GLU A 24 -19.79 8.66 -8.89
CA GLU A 24 -19.25 9.69 -9.79
C GLU A 24 -17.86 10.20 -9.40
N ARG A 25 -17.49 10.08 -8.12
CA ARG A 25 -16.15 10.42 -7.65
C ARG A 25 -15.05 9.69 -8.41
N TRP A 26 -15.31 8.44 -8.81
CA TRP A 26 -14.36 7.59 -9.54
C TRP A 26 -14.34 7.84 -11.06
N LEU A 27 -15.22 8.68 -11.59
CA LEU A 27 -15.22 9.00 -13.01
C LEU A 27 -13.88 9.62 -13.43
N ASN A 28 -13.21 9.01 -14.43
CA ASN A 28 -11.88 9.38 -14.92
C ASN A 28 -10.83 9.48 -13.79
N HIS A 29 -10.87 8.56 -12.84
CA HIS A 29 -9.97 8.58 -11.67
C HIS A 29 -8.49 8.46 -12.06
N ASP A 30 -8.17 7.69 -13.10
CA ASP A 30 -6.85 7.58 -13.71
C ASP A 30 -6.28 8.95 -14.11
N LYS A 31 -7.08 9.77 -14.78
CA LYS A 31 -6.69 11.13 -15.18
C LYS A 31 -6.52 12.04 -13.97
N LYS A 32 -7.41 11.96 -12.97
CA LYS A 32 -7.29 12.73 -11.71
C LYS A 32 -6.00 12.38 -10.97
N ILE A 33 -5.68 11.10 -10.89
CA ILE A 33 -4.42 10.63 -10.27
C ILE A 33 -3.24 11.22 -11.04
N MET A 34 -3.20 11.08 -12.37
CA MET A 34 -2.12 11.55 -13.21
C MET A 34 -1.90 13.07 -13.07
N GLU A 35 -2.96 13.86 -13.19
CA GLU A 35 -2.88 15.33 -13.10
C GLU A 35 -2.38 15.78 -11.72
N ASN A 36 -2.89 15.17 -10.65
CA ASN A 36 -2.46 15.47 -9.29
C ASN A 36 -1.01 15.01 -9.03
N TRP A 37 -0.62 13.87 -9.58
CA TRP A 37 0.73 13.33 -9.47
C TRP A 37 1.75 14.24 -10.15
N ILE A 38 1.58 14.54 -11.44
CA ILE A 38 2.51 15.37 -12.22
C ILE A 38 2.64 16.79 -11.62
N ARG A 39 1.57 17.30 -11.02
CA ARG A 39 1.61 18.65 -10.38
C ARG A 39 2.49 18.68 -9.12
N LYS A 40 2.66 17.55 -8.42
CA LYS A 40 3.31 17.51 -7.10
C LYS A 40 4.65 16.81 -7.08
N ILE A 41 4.83 15.82 -7.91
CA ILE A 41 5.92 14.85 -7.83
C ILE A 41 6.90 15.10 -8.98
N THR A 42 8.18 15.10 -8.63
CA THR A 42 9.30 15.22 -9.58
C THR A 42 10.05 13.90 -9.68
N ASP A 43 10.95 13.77 -10.65
CA ASP A 43 11.76 12.55 -10.86
C ASP A 43 12.66 12.22 -9.67
N GLU A 44 12.97 13.20 -8.82
CA GLU A 44 13.79 13.01 -7.61
C GLU A 44 13.01 12.49 -6.40
N ASP A 45 11.68 12.53 -6.45
CA ASP A 45 10.80 12.13 -5.36
C ASP A 45 10.57 10.61 -5.36
N THR A 46 10.02 10.11 -4.25
CA THR A 46 9.62 8.71 -4.13
C THR A 46 8.16 8.62 -3.73
N VAL A 47 7.43 7.67 -4.33
CA VAL A 47 6.02 7.43 -4.04
C VAL A 47 5.82 6.00 -3.54
N LEU A 48 5.20 5.89 -2.38
CA LEU A 48 4.77 4.63 -1.79
C LEU A 48 3.36 4.30 -2.30
N ILE A 49 3.18 3.09 -2.86
CA ILE A 49 1.86 2.64 -3.35
C ILE A 49 1.43 1.43 -2.54
N ALA A 50 0.47 1.63 -1.63
CA ALA A 50 0.09 0.64 -0.63
C ALA A 50 -1.02 -0.33 -1.11
N GLY A 51 -0.84 -0.91 -2.32
CA GLY A 51 -1.68 -1.99 -2.84
C GLY A 51 -2.89 -1.54 -3.67
N ASP A 52 -3.57 -2.53 -4.23
CA ASP A 52 -4.71 -2.43 -5.13
C ASP A 52 -4.44 -1.52 -6.33
N ILE A 53 -3.40 -1.92 -7.08
CA ILE A 53 -2.88 -1.18 -8.23
C ILE A 53 -3.78 -1.37 -9.46
N SER A 54 -4.12 -2.61 -9.79
CA SER A 54 -4.78 -2.98 -11.04
C SER A 54 -5.86 -4.03 -10.82
N TRP A 55 -6.97 -3.89 -11.56
CA TRP A 55 -8.02 -4.90 -11.65
C TRP A 55 -7.68 -6.10 -12.53
N SER A 56 -6.52 -6.12 -13.14
CA SER A 56 -6.10 -7.23 -14.00
C SER A 56 -5.95 -8.51 -13.21
N MET A 57 -6.41 -9.62 -13.80
CA MET A 57 -6.30 -10.94 -13.19
C MET A 57 -4.99 -11.64 -13.54
N LYS A 58 -4.36 -11.26 -14.65
CA LYS A 58 -3.15 -11.87 -15.18
C LYS A 58 -2.04 -10.85 -15.34
N ALA A 59 -0.81 -11.30 -15.27
CA ALA A 59 0.37 -10.45 -15.39
C ALA A 59 0.48 -9.75 -16.76
N GLU A 60 0.08 -10.43 -17.84
CA GLU A 60 0.07 -9.84 -19.19
C GLU A 60 -0.94 -8.68 -19.30
N ASP A 61 -2.11 -8.80 -18.67
CA ASP A 61 -3.16 -7.77 -18.72
C ASP A 61 -2.79 -6.53 -17.87
N SER A 62 -2.04 -6.72 -16.77
CA SER A 62 -1.62 -5.62 -15.90
C SER A 62 -0.51 -4.77 -16.48
N LYS A 63 0.13 -5.21 -17.58
CA LYS A 63 1.27 -4.50 -18.16
C LYS A 63 0.94 -3.04 -18.52
N ALA A 64 -0.22 -2.77 -19.09
CA ALA A 64 -0.62 -1.41 -19.46
C ALA A 64 -0.74 -0.50 -18.21
N ASP A 65 -1.30 -1.02 -17.12
CA ASP A 65 -1.45 -0.29 -15.86
C ASP A 65 -0.09 -0.02 -15.20
N LEU A 66 0.81 -1.02 -15.22
CA LEU A 66 2.16 -0.88 -14.65
C LEU A 66 3.04 0.07 -15.50
N ASP A 67 2.99 -0.04 -16.82
CA ASP A 67 3.70 0.88 -17.72
C ASP A 67 3.21 2.34 -17.53
N TRP A 68 1.91 2.51 -17.30
CA TRP A 68 1.35 3.83 -17.00
C TRP A 68 1.91 4.39 -15.68
N ILE A 69 2.01 3.57 -14.61
CA ILE A 69 2.61 4.00 -13.35
C ILE A 69 4.11 4.30 -13.55
N ASP A 70 4.83 3.45 -14.29
CA ASP A 70 6.26 3.65 -14.55
C ASP A 70 6.53 4.96 -15.29
N SER A 71 5.63 5.36 -16.18
CA SER A 71 5.74 6.62 -16.94
C SER A 71 5.55 7.89 -16.11
N LEU A 72 4.94 7.80 -14.93
CA LEU A 72 4.77 8.94 -14.03
C LEU A 72 6.11 9.31 -13.36
N PRO A 73 6.34 10.59 -13.01
CA PRO A 73 7.60 11.01 -12.39
C PRO A 73 7.80 10.37 -11.00
N GLY A 74 9.07 10.28 -10.60
CA GLY A 74 9.50 9.76 -9.30
C GLY A 74 9.71 8.25 -9.27
N LYS A 75 10.46 7.78 -8.27
CA LYS A 75 10.64 6.35 -7.97
C LYS A 75 9.41 5.81 -7.23
N LYS A 76 9.06 4.55 -7.45
CA LYS A 76 7.90 3.93 -6.80
C LYS A 76 8.34 2.74 -5.94
N ILE A 77 7.78 2.64 -4.74
CA ILE A 77 7.88 1.46 -3.88
C ILE A 77 6.45 0.94 -3.68
N ILE A 78 6.20 -0.30 -4.06
CA ILE A 78 4.86 -0.85 -4.23
C ILE A 78 4.69 -2.07 -3.33
N SER A 79 3.63 -2.13 -2.54
CA SER A 79 3.17 -3.32 -1.85
C SER A 79 1.92 -3.91 -2.52
N LYS A 80 1.67 -5.19 -2.28
CA LYS A 80 0.52 -5.90 -2.85
C LYS A 80 -0.76 -5.58 -2.10
N GLY A 81 -1.88 -5.35 -2.83
CA GLY A 81 -3.23 -5.35 -2.30
C GLY A 81 -3.98 -6.67 -2.51
N ASN A 82 -5.25 -6.71 -2.16
CA ASN A 82 -6.07 -7.93 -2.30
C ASN A 82 -6.59 -8.13 -3.73
N HIS A 83 -6.73 -7.09 -4.51
CA HIS A 83 -7.14 -7.17 -5.91
C HIS A 83 -5.97 -7.37 -6.89
N ASP A 84 -4.72 -7.30 -6.44
CA ASP A 84 -3.54 -7.52 -7.29
C ASP A 84 -3.29 -9.00 -7.57
N TYR A 85 -4.23 -9.65 -8.28
CA TYR A 85 -4.14 -11.07 -8.67
C TYR A 85 -3.02 -11.33 -9.69
N TRP A 86 -2.67 -10.32 -10.50
CA TRP A 86 -1.59 -10.32 -11.47
C TRP A 86 -0.19 -10.46 -10.87
N TRP A 87 -0.06 -10.22 -9.56
CA TRP A 87 1.22 -10.18 -8.85
C TRP A 87 1.99 -11.50 -9.00
N SER A 88 3.17 -11.41 -9.61
CA SER A 88 4.08 -12.54 -9.83
C SER A 88 5.20 -12.59 -8.78
N SER A 89 6.28 -13.32 -9.05
CA SER A 89 7.42 -13.31 -8.13
C SER A 89 8.10 -11.95 -8.07
N ILE A 90 8.59 -11.60 -6.88
CA ILE A 90 9.31 -10.32 -6.65
C ILE A 90 10.51 -10.17 -7.57
N SER A 91 11.27 -11.27 -7.79
CA SER A 91 12.42 -11.24 -8.70
C SER A 91 12.01 -10.82 -10.11
N LYS A 92 10.91 -11.38 -10.64
CA LYS A 92 10.40 -11.02 -11.97
C LYS A 92 9.93 -9.57 -12.02
N LEU A 93 9.16 -9.12 -11.02
CA LEU A 93 8.66 -7.75 -10.97
C LEU A 93 9.80 -6.73 -10.90
N ASN A 94 10.77 -6.94 -10.01
CA ASN A 94 11.92 -6.04 -9.85
C ASN A 94 12.89 -6.06 -11.03
N SER A 95 12.90 -7.11 -11.86
CA SER A 95 13.72 -7.14 -13.08
C SER A 95 13.06 -6.50 -14.29
N THR A 96 11.74 -6.24 -14.22
CA THR A 96 10.98 -5.69 -15.35
C THR A 96 11.04 -4.16 -15.38
N TYR A 97 11.07 -3.51 -14.21
CA TYR A 97 10.98 -2.06 -14.08
C TYR A 97 12.16 -1.50 -13.27
N GLU A 98 12.80 -0.44 -13.77
CA GLU A 98 13.92 0.22 -13.07
C GLU A 98 13.43 1.17 -11.98
N ASN A 99 12.37 1.93 -12.25
CA ASN A 99 11.83 2.95 -11.34
C ASN A 99 10.78 2.44 -10.36
N MET A 100 10.42 1.16 -10.45
CA MET A 100 9.48 0.52 -9.53
C MET A 100 10.15 -0.60 -8.75
N LYS A 101 9.95 -0.61 -7.45
CA LYS A 101 10.43 -1.64 -6.51
C LYS A 101 9.26 -2.23 -5.76
N PHE A 102 9.26 -3.54 -5.61
CA PHE A 102 8.14 -4.30 -5.06
C PHE A 102 8.50 -4.93 -3.71
N ILE A 103 7.66 -4.73 -2.69
CA ILE A 103 7.86 -5.26 -1.34
C ILE A 103 7.10 -6.57 -1.17
N GLN A 104 7.85 -7.60 -0.76
CA GLN A 104 7.32 -8.86 -0.22
C GLN A 104 8.42 -9.59 0.55
N ASN A 105 8.39 -9.57 1.87
CA ASN A 105 9.38 -10.12 2.80
C ASN A 105 10.76 -9.41 2.77
N ASN A 106 10.88 -8.29 2.08
CA ASN A 106 12.06 -7.44 1.96
C ASN A 106 11.71 -6.01 2.36
N PHE A 107 12.68 -5.11 2.28
CA PHE A 107 12.47 -3.68 2.45
C PHE A 107 13.25 -2.90 1.39
N TYR A 108 12.94 -1.60 1.27
CA TYR A 108 13.71 -0.63 0.52
C TYR A 108 14.04 0.57 1.41
N THR A 109 14.90 1.44 0.93
CA THR A 109 15.35 2.60 1.70
C THR A 109 14.89 3.90 1.08
N TYR A 110 14.56 4.86 1.93
CA TYR A 110 14.38 6.25 1.57
C TYR A 110 15.13 7.11 2.61
N ASN A 111 16.24 7.76 2.18
CA ASN A 111 17.18 8.42 3.09
C ASN A 111 17.62 7.47 4.21
N ASP A 112 17.37 7.83 5.47
CA ASP A 112 17.66 7.04 6.67
C ASP A 112 16.49 6.16 7.16
N TYR A 113 15.39 6.14 6.39
CA TYR A 113 14.23 5.29 6.67
C TYR A 113 14.30 3.95 5.93
N ALA A 114 13.88 2.89 6.61
CA ALA A 114 13.51 1.62 5.99
C ALA A 114 12.01 1.64 5.66
N ILE A 115 11.67 1.34 4.42
CA ILE A 115 10.30 1.15 3.95
C ILE A 115 10.02 -0.34 3.94
N CYS A 116 9.30 -0.83 4.93
CA CYS A 116 8.89 -2.22 5.12
C CYS A 116 7.43 -2.40 4.74
N GLY A 117 6.98 -3.65 4.62
CA GLY A 117 5.55 -3.84 4.36
C GLY A 117 5.08 -5.27 4.19
N THR A 118 3.76 -5.39 4.22
CA THR A 118 3.00 -6.60 3.92
C THR A 118 1.62 -6.19 3.37
N ARG A 119 0.88 -7.15 2.80
CA ARG A 119 -0.49 -6.88 2.40
C ARG A 119 -1.43 -6.64 3.60
N GLY A 120 -1.17 -7.31 4.72
CA GLY A 120 -2.16 -7.40 5.79
C GLY A 120 -3.32 -8.34 5.44
N TRP A 121 -4.34 -8.38 6.27
CA TRP A 121 -5.56 -9.14 6.03
C TRP A 121 -6.70 -8.63 6.91
N VAL A 122 -7.93 -9.11 6.60
CA VAL A 122 -9.14 -8.81 7.39
C VAL A 122 -8.93 -9.16 8.87
N SER A 123 -9.48 -8.32 9.76
CA SER A 123 -9.32 -8.46 11.20
C SER A 123 -9.94 -9.75 11.74
N PRO A 124 -9.29 -10.43 12.72
CA PRO A 124 -9.81 -11.66 13.35
C PRO A 124 -11.12 -11.48 14.12
N ASP A 125 -11.45 -10.27 14.55
CA ASP A 125 -12.69 -9.93 15.25
C ASP A 125 -13.83 -9.52 14.32
N SER A 126 -13.62 -9.61 13.00
CA SER A 126 -14.68 -9.40 12.03
C SER A 126 -15.66 -10.56 11.99
N ASP A 127 -16.95 -10.27 11.98
CA ASP A 127 -18.03 -11.26 11.88
C ASP A 127 -17.91 -12.19 10.66
N LYS A 128 -17.14 -11.78 9.65
CA LYS A 128 -16.92 -12.53 8.41
C LYS A 128 -15.63 -13.34 8.40
N PHE A 129 -14.86 -13.32 9.50
CA PHE A 129 -13.57 -14.00 9.57
C PHE A 129 -13.73 -15.52 9.59
N THR A 130 -13.00 -16.21 8.73
CA THR A 130 -13.06 -17.67 8.55
C THR A 130 -11.74 -18.34 8.92
N GLU A 131 -11.73 -19.68 9.03
CA GLU A 131 -10.49 -20.46 9.23
C GLU A 131 -9.48 -20.26 8.08
N LYS A 132 -9.94 -19.99 6.86
CA LYS A 132 -9.07 -19.66 5.73
C LYS A 132 -8.41 -18.30 5.95
N ASP A 133 -9.15 -17.34 6.46
CA ASP A 133 -8.64 -16.00 6.77
C ASP A 133 -7.59 -16.06 7.89
N ALA A 134 -7.80 -16.91 8.90
CA ALA A 134 -6.82 -17.11 9.98
C ALA A 134 -5.45 -17.56 9.44
N LYS A 135 -5.43 -18.49 8.47
CA LYS A 135 -4.18 -18.94 7.83
C LYS A 135 -3.51 -17.81 7.03
N ILE A 136 -4.30 -16.98 6.36
CA ILE A 136 -3.77 -15.85 5.58
C ILE A 136 -3.25 -14.79 6.54
N TYR A 137 -4.01 -14.43 7.58
CA TYR A 137 -3.62 -13.45 8.60
C TYR A 137 -2.30 -13.83 9.26
N ALA A 138 -2.17 -15.07 9.74
CA ALA A 138 -0.92 -15.58 10.33
C ALA A 138 0.27 -15.48 9.36
N ARG A 139 0.07 -15.79 8.08
CA ARG A 139 1.10 -15.65 7.05
C ARG A 139 1.50 -14.19 6.81
N GLU A 140 0.57 -13.26 6.83
CA GLU A 140 0.87 -11.84 6.65
C GLU A 140 1.61 -11.25 7.87
N LEU A 141 1.36 -11.73 9.10
CA LEU A 141 2.17 -11.40 10.28
C LEU A 141 3.63 -11.87 10.11
N ILE A 142 3.84 -13.11 9.63
CA ILE A 142 5.18 -13.63 9.34
C ILE A 142 5.89 -12.79 8.27
N ARG A 143 5.19 -12.43 7.20
CA ARG A 143 5.74 -11.59 6.13
C ARG A 143 6.15 -10.21 6.60
N LEU A 144 5.33 -9.60 7.46
CA LEU A 144 5.68 -8.32 8.08
C LEU A 144 6.95 -8.44 8.90
N ARG A 145 7.05 -9.46 9.76
CA ARG A 145 8.26 -9.69 10.56
C ARG A 145 9.50 -9.90 9.70
N LEU A 146 9.41 -10.70 8.64
CA LEU A 146 10.54 -10.88 7.71
C LEU A 146 11.00 -9.57 7.08
N SER A 147 10.07 -8.71 6.68
CA SER A 147 10.38 -7.39 6.13
C SER A 147 11.06 -6.49 7.16
N LEU A 148 10.54 -6.42 8.39
CA LEU A 148 11.08 -5.62 9.49
C LEU A 148 12.44 -6.12 9.98
N GLU A 149 12.59 -7.43 10.13
CA GLU A 149 13.87 -8.04 10.54
C GLU A 149 14.98 -7.80 9.51
N SER A 150 14.64 -7.86 8.20
CA SER A 150 15.63 -7.58 7.16
C SER A 150 16.17 -6.14 7.25
N ALA A 151 15.33 -5.17 7.62
CA ALA A 151 15.74 -3.79 7.87
C ALA A 151 16.56 -3.64 9.16
N LYS A 152 16.09 -4.23 10.26
CA LYS A 152 16.75 -4.19 11.56
C LYS A 152 18.16 -4.81 11.52
N ASN A 153 18.32 -5.94 10.83
CA ASN A 153 19.61 -6.61 10.68
C ASN A 153 20.65 -5.78 9.92
N LEU A 154 20.22 -4.81 9.13
CA LEU A 154 21.08 -3.82 8.47
C LEU A 154 21.21 -2.50 9.24
N GLY A 155 20.69 -2.44 10.47
CA GLY A 155 20.89 -1.31 11.39
C GLY A 155 19.89 -0.17 11.24
N TYR A 156 18.81 -0.35 10.49
CA TYR A 156 17.78 0.69 10.36
C TYR A 156 16.93 0.75 11.63
N SER A 157 16.79 1.96 12.19
CA SER A 157 15.97 2.26 13.37
C SER A 157 14.75 3.12 13.04
N LYS A 158 14.76 3.85 11.92
CA LYS A 158 13.62 4.63 11.44
C LYS A 158 12.84 3.79 10.42
N ILE A 159 11.62 3.46 10.75
CA ILE A 159 10.82 2.50 9.97
C ILE A 159 9.47 3.10 9.60
N ILE A 160 9.15 3.00 8.31
CA ILE A 160 7.81 3.25 7.76
C ILE A 160 7.27 1.92 7.25
N VAL A 161 6.05 1.56 7.62
CA VAL A 161 5.39 0.35 7.14
C VAL A 161 4.29 0.69 6.14
N MET A 162 4.28 -0.03 5.03
CA MET A 162 3.17 -0.07 4.08
C MET A 162 2.36 -1.34 4.32
N ILE A 163 1.09 -1.20 4.64
CA ILE A 163 0.16 -2.33 4.80
C ILE A 163 -1.13 -2.00 4.04
N HIS A 164 -1.63 -2.92 3.20
CA HIS A 164 -2.82 -2.57 2.41
C HIS A 164 -4.09 -2.58 3.27
N TYR A 165 -4.35 -3.67 4.02
CA TYR A 165 -5.49 -3.71 4.93
C TYR A 165 -5.28 -2.80 6.14
N PRO A 166 -6.35 -2.16 6.68
CA PRO A 166 -6.26 -1.46 7.95
C PRO A 166 -5.69 -2.38 9.05
N PRO A 167 -4.67 -1.93 9.79
CA PRO A 167 -4.02 -2.79 10.79
C PRO A 167 -4.77 -2.82 12.13
N PHE A 168 -6.02 -2.40 12.17
CA PHE A 168 -6.81 -2.27 13.38
C PHE A 168 -7.80 -3.43 13.52
N ASN A 169 -8.10 -3.82 14.75
CA ASN A 169 -9.27 -4.61 15.07
C ASN A 169 -10.55 -3.76 14.94
N GLU A 170 -11.70 -4.40 14.72
CA GLU A 170 -13.00 -3.72 14.71
C GLU A 170 -13.39 -3.25 16.12
N GLY A 171 -12.97 -3.99 17.16
CA GLY A 171 -13.10 -3.62 18.56
C GLY A 171 -11.98 -2.72 19.08
N ASP A 172 -11.92 -2.56 20.39
CA ASP A 172 -10.95 -1.67 21.07
C ASP A 172 -9.61 -2.34 21.35
N GLU A 173 -9.52 -3.65 21.19
CA GLU A 173 -8.28 -4.39 21.42
C GLU A 173 -7.23 -4.13 20.34
N GLU A 174 -5.99 -4.08 20.78
CA GLU A 174 -4.85 -3.88 19.88
C GLU A 174 -4.62 -5.10 19.01
N SER A 175 -4.53 -4.91 17.69
CA SER A 175 -4.28 -5.99 16.76
C SER A 175 -2.86 -6.56 16.86
N GLU A 176 -2.65 -7.78 16.36
CA GLU A 176 -1.30 -8.37 16.28
C GLU A 176 -0.37 -7.56 15.37
N PHE A 177 -0.88 -6.89 14.32
CA PHE A 177 -0.08 -5.97 13.52
C PHE A 177 0.42 -4.79 14.34
N MET A 178 -0.44 -4.15 15.14
CA MET A 178 -0.06 -3.01 16.00
C MET A 178 0.98 -3.41 17.06
N LYS A 179 0.87 -4.61 17.64
CA LYS A 179 1.88 -5.14 18.56
C LYS A 179 3.25 -5.29 17.89
N ILE A 180 3.27 -5.78 16.64
CA ILE A 180 4.52 -5.88 15.86
C ILE A 180 5.08 -4.48 15.56
N PHE A 181 4.26 -3.51 15.20
CA PHE A 181 4.73 -2.16 14.96
C PHE A 181 5.43 -1.55 16.19
N LYS A 182 4.88 -1.76 17.38
CA LYS A 182 5.51 -1.34 18.63
C LYS A 182 6.84 -2.06 18.89
N GLU A 183 6.88 -3.38 18.70
CA GLU A 183 8.07 -4.22 18.89
C GLU A 183 9.26 -3.72 18.06
N TYR A 184 9.00 -3.22 16.86
CA TYR A 184 10.01 -2.73 15.93
C TYR A 184 10.18 -1.21 15.92
N ASN A 185 9.51 -0.47 16.80
CA ASN A 185 9.53 0.99 16.87
C ASN A 185 9.19 1.66 15.53
N VAL A 186 8.11 1.20 14.89
CA VAL A 186 7.61 1.78 13.64
C VAL A 186 7.13 3.20 13.91
N GLU A 187 7.58 4.17 13.12
CA GLU A 187 7.19 5.58 13.30
C GLU A 187 5.90 5.91 12.54
N LYS A 188 5.73 5.35 11.33
CA LYS A 188 4.59 5.64 10.47
C LYS A 188 4.06 4.37 9.82
N VAL A 189 2.73 4.29 9.70
CA VAL A 189 2.03 3.21 9.00
C VAL A 189 1.14 3.82 7.93
N ILE A 190 1.36 3.42 6.68
CA ILE A 190 0.59 3.82 5.51
C ILE A 190 -0.30 2.67 5.12
N TYR A 191 -1.60 2.93 4.97
CA TYR A 191 -2.56 1.89 4.62
C TYR A 191 -3.64 2.39 3.66
N GLY A 192 -4.39 1.45 3.06
CA GLY A 192 -5.42 1.69 2.08
C GLY A 192 -6.70 0.89 2.33
N HIS A 193 -7.22 0.26 1.27
CA HIS A 193 -8.32 -0.71 1.28
C HIS A 193 -9.73 -0.15 1.53
N LEU A 194 -9.88 0.90 2.32
CA LEU A 194 -11.20 1.43 2.69
C LEU A 194 -11.69 2.43 1.64
N HIS A 195 -12.81 2.11 0.99
CA HIS A 195 -13.44 2.91 -0.05
C HIS A 195 -14.88 3.26 0.25
N GLY A 196 -15.43 4.22 -0.48
CA GLY A 196 -16.81 4.65 -0.37
C GLY A 196 -17.21 4.95 1.07
N PRO A 197 -18.31 4.39 1.61
CA PRO A 197 -18.69 4.58 3.02
C PRO A 197 -17.67 4.00 4.01
N GLY A 198 -16.91 2.97 3.63
CA GLY A 198 -15.88 2.36 4.49
C GLY A 198 -14.79 3.34 4.91
N ARG A 199 -14.45 4.33 4.07
CA ARG A 199 -13.44 5.36 4.39
C ARG A 199 -13.72 6.17 5.64
N PHE A 200 -14.99 6.29 6.06
CA PHE A 200 -15.37 7.00 7.29
C PHE A 200 -15.01 6.23 8.57
N LYS A 201 -14.62 4.96 8.45
CA LYS A 201 -14.10 4.15 9.56
C LYS A 201 -12.57 4.24 9.68
N ALA A 202 -11.89 5.01 8.83
CA ALA A 202 -10.46 5.16 8.85
C ALA A 202 -9.98 5.77 10.18
N LYS A 203 -9.01 5.10 10.81
CA LYS A 203 -8.32 5.60 12.01
C LYS A 203 -7.00 6.23 11.55
N THR A 204 -6.87 7.56 11.62
CA THR A 204 -5.70 8.32 11.18
C THR A 204 -5.13 9.18 12.29
N GLY A 205 -3.88 9.62 12.13
CA GLY A 205 -3.17 10.44 13.10
C GLY A 205 -2.32 9.63 14.07
N LEU A 206 -1.91 10.24 15.16
CA LEU A 206 -1.03 9.63 16.15
C LEU A 206 -1.81 8.71 17.10
N ILE A 207 -1.52 7.42 17.07
CA ILE A 207 -2.11 6.40 17.94
C ILE A 207 -0.96 5.58 18.54
N ASN A 208 -0.82 5.58 19.87
CA ASN A 208 0.25 4.87 20.58
C ASN A 208 1.66 5.19 20.02
N ASP A 209 1.94 6.48 19.82
CA ASP A 209 3.21 7.02 19.30
C ASP A 209 3.54 6.62 17.85
N ILE A 210 2.60 6.01 17.11
CA ILE A 210 2.74 5.66 15.71
C ILE A 210 1.77 6.51 14.89
N GLU A 211 2.25 7.14 13.81
CA GLU A 211 1.43 7.93 12.90
C GLU A 211 0.79 7.02 11.84
N TYR A 212 -0.55 6.95 11.83
CA TYR A 212 -1.32 6.18 10.85
C TYR A 212 -1.89 7.08 9.76
N ILE A 213 -1.61 6.75 8.51
CA ILE A 213 -1.97 7.55 7.34
C ILE A 213 -2.73 6.67 6.34
N MET A 214 -4.01 6.95 6.15
CA MET A 214 -4.80 6.31 5.12
C MET A 214 -4.60 7.02 3.78
N THR A 215 -4.36 6.23 2.72
CA THR A 215 -3.98 6.75 1.40
C THR A 215 -4.82 6.23 0.25
N SER A 216 -5.99 5.60 0.52
CA SER A 216 -6.92 5.20 -0.54
C SER A 216 -7.31 6.39 -1.41
N CYS A 217 -7.26 6.24 -2.71
CA CYS A 217 -7.46 7.32 -3.68
C CYS A 217 -8.69 8.19 -3.42
N ASP A 218 -9.85 7.58 -3.17
CA ASP A 218 -11.08 8.34 -2.92
C ASP A 218 -11.14 9.00 -1.54
N PHE A 219 -10.29 8.60 -0.60
CA PHE A 219 -10.13 9.27 0.69
C PHE A 219 -9.29 10.55 0.58
N ILE A 220 -8.24 10.51 -0.24
CA ILE A 220 -7.28 11.61 -0.42
C ILE A 220 -7.56 12.45 -1.68
N ASP A 221 -8.78 12.40 -2.23
CA ASP A 221 -9.17 13.14 -3.44
C ASP A 221 -8.25 12.90 -4.64
N PHE A 222 -7.79 11.65 -4.81
CA PHE A 222 -6.86 11.21 -5.87
C PHE A 222 -5.55 12.00 -5.92
N ASN A 223 -5.11 12.49 -4.79
CA ASN A 223 -4.02 13.45 -4.67
C ASN A 223 -2.94 12.91 -3.73
N PRO A 224 -1.77 12.44 -4.22
CA PRO A 224 -0.73 11.87 -3.37
C PRO A 224 -0.41 12.72 -2.15
N VAL A 225 -0.33 12.09 -0.98
CA VAL A 225 -0.10 12.75 0.32
C VAL A 225 1.39 12.76 0.61
N LYS A 226 1.92 13.89 1.04
CA LYS A 226 3.31 14.00 1.48
C LYS A 226 3.49 13.33 2.84
N ILE A 227 4.52 12.46 2.95
CA ILE A 227 4.85 11.68 4.15
C ILE A 227 6.09 12.26 4.86
N LEU A 228 7.08 12.67 4.08
CA LEU A 228 8.33 13.31 4.53
C LEU A 228 8.72 14.47 3.62
#